data_c631620705049ddc1d1c59a4e8be5e35
#
_entry.id   c631620705049ddc1d1c59a4e8be5e35
#
_cell.length_a   1.000
_cell.length_b   1.000
_cell.length_c   1.000
_cell.angle_alpha   90.00
_cell.angle_beta   90.00
_cell.angle_gamma   90.00
#
_symmetry.space_group_name_H-M   'P 1'
#
loop_
_entity.id
_entity.type
_entity.pdbx_description
1 polymer ?
#
loop_
_entity_poly.entity_id
_entity_poly.type
_entity_poly.pdbx_seq_one_letter_code
_entity_poly.pdbx_strand_id
1 'polypeptide(L)'
;MDPLKPGDPTVVGRYRLISRLGEGGMGRVFLGVSPGGRQVAVKLIHSSHATDRQFRERFTREIEAARKVGGFHTASVVDADPTADPPWMVTAYIHGSSLQEAVRERGPFSVDAVCALGAGLAEGLAAIHACGLVHRDLKPSNVILAEDGPRIIDFGIARATGASRMTTAGMVVGTYSYMSPEQVRGEMAGPASDVFSLGCTLAFAATAQSPFGDDSIITVVYRITSEPPDLSHVPTERGLRQLIGECLAKNADDRPSLNDILTRLTQAGPAVGFATGPVPGYVSSPQPSYGPGPVSVPPAVAPAGGPAPSDAVPAPSAAGVGASADMTAPPADLYAPTHTMRGGENVAQEQAADLQRSGSGSGSGFGSGVAGGYGGPSGYSGAGGGPGGYGGTGGTGEGPRGY
;
A
#
# COMPACT_ATOMS: atom_id res chain seq x y z
N MET A 1 5.65 19.57 4.30
CA MET A 1 5.00 19.45 5.63
C MET A 1 4.16 20.69 5.87
N ASP A 2 2.87 20.52 6.13
CA ASP A 2 1.95 21.62 6.33
C ASP A 2 1.69 21.86 7.82
N PRO A 3 1.47 23.11 8.26
CA PRO A 3 1.09 23.37 9.64
C PRO A 3 -0.24 22.69 9.97
N LEU A 4 -0.51 22.47 11.26
CA LEU A 4 -1.82 21.98 11.71
C LEU A 4 -2.90 22.98 11.29
N LYS A 5 -4.01 22.47 10.76
CA LYS A 5 -5.17 23.29 10.33
C LYS A 5 -6.16 23.44 11.47
N PRO A 6 -7.03 24.47 11.44
CA PRO A 6 -8.16 24.54 12.38
C PRO A 6 -8.98 23.24 12.34
N GLY A 7 -9.25 22.67 13.51
CA GLY A 7 -9.93 21.37 13.63
C GLY A 7 -9.03 20.14 13.61
N ASP A 8 -7.70 20.31 13.49
CA ASP A 8 -6.78 19.20 13.75
C ASP A 8 -6.57 19.02 15.26
N PRO A 9 -6.46 17.77 15.71
CA PRO A 9 -6.09 17.53 17.09
C PRO A 9 -4.63 17.95 17.32
N THR A 10 -4.33 18.45 18.51
CA THR A 10 -2.97 18.76 18.94
C THR A 10 -2.30 17.60 19.65
N VAL A 11 -3.10 16.62 20.11
CA VAL A 11 -2.66 15.42 20.82
C VAL A 11 -3.48 14.22 20.38
N VAL A 12 -2.83 13.07 20.19
CA VAL A 12 -3.45 11.78 19.92
C VAL A 12 -2.81 10.74 20.83
N GLY A 13 -3.58 10.09 21.69
CA GLY A 13 -3.02 9.25 22.74
C GLY A 13 -2.01 10.06 23.57
N ARG A 14 -0.78 9.60 23.62
CA ARG A 14 0.34 10.28 24.30
C ARG A 14 1.23 11.10 23.37
N TYR A 15 0.88 11.22 22.09
CA TYR A 15 1.70 11.87 21.07
C TYR A 15 1.22 13.30 20.81
N ARG A 16 2.12 14.26 20.92
CA ARG A 16 1.86 15.65 20.56
C ARG A 16 2.08 15.83 19.06
N LEU A 17 1.07 16.32 18.34
CA LEU A 17 1.14 16.56 16.91
C LEU A 17 1.81 17.93 16.62
N ILE A 18 2.61 17.94 15.54
CA ILE A 18 3.42 19.12 15.13
C ILE A 18 2.93 19.68 13.80
N SER A 19 2.76 18.80 12.79
CA SER A 19 2.41 19.21 11.42
C SER A 19 1.67 18.09 10.70
N ARG A 20 1.00 18.43 9.60
CA ARG A 20 0.44 17.43 8.67
C ARG A 20 1.52 16.90 7.76
N LEU A 21 1.58 15.58 7.58
CA LEU A 21 2.38 14.90 6.56
C LEU A 21 1.55 14.61 5.32
N GLY A 22 0.23 14.36 5.47
CA GLY A 22 -0.64 14.07 4.35
C GLY A 22 -2.10 13.85 4.77
N GLU A 23 -2.96 13.79 3.76
CA GLU A 23 -4.38 13.46 3.89
C GLU A 23 -4.79 12.58 2.72
N GLY A 24 -5.63 11.59 2.95
CA GLY A 24 -6.12 10.67 1.93
C GLY A 24 -7.45 10.04 2.32
N GLY A 25 -7.98 9.18 1.44
CA GLY A 25 -9.30 8.57 1.62
C GLY A 25 -9.49 7.75 2.91
N MET A 26 -8.41 7.36 3.59
CA MET A 26 -8.47 6.59 4.83
C MET A 26 -8.28 7.43 6.09
N GLY A 27 -7.75 8.63 5.96
CA GLY A 27 -7.46 9.44 7.13
C GLY A 27 -6.40 10.48 6.90
N ARG A 28 -5.95 11.07 8.00
CA ARG A 28 -4.91 12.11 8.03
C ARG A 28 -3.67 11.56 8.72
N VAL A 29 -2.51 11.93 8.19
CA VAL A 29 -1.20 11.56 8.76
C VAL A 29 -0.51 12.81 9.28
N PHE A 30 -0.02 12.74 10.50
CA PHE A 30 0.65 13.84 11.19
C PHE A 30 2.06 13.46 11.62
N LEU A 31 2.97 14.41 11.58
CA LEU A 31 4.20 14.34 12.34
C LEU A 31 3.85 14.60 13.81
N GLY A 32 4.24 13.69 14.66
CA GLY A 32 4.08 13.81 16.10
C GLY A 32 5.40 13.58 16.85
N VAL A 33 5.37 13.85 18.14
CA VAL A 33 6.49 13.58 19.06
C VAL A 33 5.98 12.78 20.24
N SER A 34 6.68 11.70 20.55
CA SER A 34 6.44 10.89 21.75
C SER A 34 6.84 11.64 23.03
N PRO A 35 6.40 11.21 24.22
CA PRO A 35 6.85 11.81 25.49
C PRO A 35 8.37 11.84 25.65
N GLY A 36 9.08 10.87 25.09
CA GLY A 36 10.55 10.81 25.09
C GLY A 36 11.23 11.61 23.96
N GLY A 37 10.51 12.46 23.24
CA GLY A 37 11.05 13.35 22.21
C GLY A 37 11.29 12.70 20.84
N ARG A 38 10.94 11.41 20.63
CA ARG A 38 11.11 10.74 19.32
C ARG A 38 10.02 11.18 18.35
N GLN A 39 10.42 11.47 17.11
CA GLN A 39 9.49 11.75 16.03
C GLN A 39 8.78 10.48 15.56
N VAL A 40 7.49 10.61 15.29
CA VAL A 40 6.59 9.53 14.87
C VAL A 40 5.64 10.05 13.79
N ALA A 41 5.17 9.14 12.94
CA ALA A 41 4.04 9.42 12.05
C ALA A 41 2.76 8.88 12.69
N VAL A 42 1.78 9.75 12.91
CA VAL A 42 0.50 9.42 13.55
C VAL A 42 -0.59 9.46 12.50
N LYS A 43 -1.19 8.32 12.21
CA LYS A 43 -2.29 8.17 11.26
C LYS A 43 -3.61 8.07 12.00
N LEU A 44 -4.49 9.06 11.77
CA LEU A 44 -5.86 9.08 12.25
C LEU A 44 -6.79 8.58 11.15
N ILE A 45 -7.61 7.61 11.48
CA ILE A 45 -8.59 7.04 10.55
C ILE A 45 -9.83 7.93 10.51
N HIS A 46 -10.43 8.12 9.32
CA HIS A 46 -11.68 8.89 9.21
C HIS A 46 -12.82 8.23 9.97
N SER A 47 -13.64 9.05 10.62
CA SER A 47 -14.81 8.61 11.39
C SER A 47 -15.82 7.81 10.56
N SER A 48 -15.91 8.06 9.25
CA SER A 48 -16.76 7.28 8.34
C SER A 48 -16.38 5.78 8.27
N HIS A 49 -15.14 5.43 8.60
CA HIS A 49 -14.68 4.03 8.71
C HIS A 49 -14.74 3.53 10.16
N ALA A 50 -14.70 4.45 11.11
CA ALA A 50 -14.68 4.14 12.54
C ALA A 50 -16.00 3.53 13.04
N THR A 51 -17.12 3.78 12.37
CA THR A 51 -18.44 3.24 12.72
C THR A 51 -18.67 1.81 12.24
N ASP A 52 -17.88 1.33 11.27
CA ASP A 52 -18.00 -0.03 10.75
C ASP A 52 -17.27 -1.03 11.67
N ARG A 53 -18.04 -1.91 12.30
CA ARG A 53 -17.52 -2.96 13.18
C ARG A 53 -16.56 -3.91 12.45
N GLN A 54 -16.88 -4.30 11.21
CA GLN A 54 -16.02 -5.18 10.42
C GLN A 54 -14.71 -4.50 10.07
N PHE A 55 -14.73 -3.19 9.84
CA PHE A 55 -13.51 -2.41 9.65
C PHE A 55 -12.63 -2.44 10.91
N ARG A 56 -13.20 -2.17 12.10
CA ARG A 56 -12.44 -2.17 13.37
C ARG A 56 -11.82 -3.53 13.67
N GLU A 57 -12.55 -4.62 13.48
CA GLU A 57 -12.04 -5.99 13.69
C GLU A 57 -10.90 -6.35 12.73
N ARG A 58 -10.99 -5.93 11.47
CA ARG A 58 -9.90 -6.09 10.49
C ARG A 58 -8.70 -5.21 10.85
N PHE A 59 -8.94 -3.95 11.14
CA PHE A 59 -7.91 -2.98 11.51
C PHE A 59 -7.10 -3.46 12.72
N THR A 60 -7.77 -4.00 13.74
CA THR A 60 -7.10 -4.60 14.91
C THR A 60 -6.18 -5.75 14.51
N ARG A 61 -6.68 -6.71 13.71
CA ARG A 61 -5.87 -7.87 13.26
C ARG A 61 -4.69 -7.45 12.40
N GLU A 62 -4.91 -6.50 11.50
CA GLU A 62 -3.84 -6.00 10.62
C GLU A 62 -2.78 -5.23 11.41
N ILE A 63 -3.14 -4.45 12.44
CA ILE A 63 -2.18 -3.82 13.36
C ILE A 63 -1.36 -4.87 14.11
N GLU A 64 -1.99 -5.92 14.63
CA GLU A 64 -1.30 -6.99 15.35
C GLU A 64 -0.28 -7.71 14.46
N ALA A 65 -0.62 -7.93 13.19
CA ALA A 65 0.29 -8.50 12.21
C ALA A 65 1.41 -7.49 11.85
N ALA A 66 1.06 -6.21 11.64
CA ALA A 66 2.02 -5.16 11.30
C ALA A 66 3.07 -4.90 12.40
N ARG A 67 2.70 -5.08 13.67
CA ARG A 67 3.66 -5.02 14.79
C ARG A 67 4.73 -6.10 14.73
N LYS A 68 4.47 -7.21 14.01
CA LYS A 68 5.44 -8.31 13.81
C LYS A 68 6.33 -8.08 12.61
N VAL A 69 5.95 -7.15 11.72
CA VAL A 69 6.78 -6.81 10.57
C VAL A 69 8.04 -6.13 11.08
N GLY A 70 9.12 -6.89 11.07
CA GLY A 70 10.46 -6.40 11.28
C GLY A 70 11.14 -6.14 9.95
N GLY A 71 12.25 -5.45 9.96
CA GLY A 71 13.06 -5.33 8.77
C GLY A 71 13.54 -3.91 8.51
N PHE A 72 14.61 -3.88 7.73
CA PHE A 72 15.30 -2.64 7.36
C PHE A 72 14.47 -1.76 6.44
N HIS A 73 13.58 -2.37 5.62
CA HIS A 73 12.90 -1.68 4.53
C HIS A 73 11.42 -1.33 4.82
N THR A 74 11.03 -1.31 6.11
CA THR A 74 9.67 -0.98 6.53
C THR A 74 9.62 0.01 7.68
N ALA A 75 8.56 0.81 7.81
CA ALA A 75 8.31 1.65 8.98
C ALA A 75 7.63 0.82 10.08
N SER A 76 8.31 0.62 11.21
CA SER A 76 7.79 -0.18 12.32
C SER A 76 6.57 0.49 12.98
N VAL A 77 5.55 -0.30 13.31
CA VAL A 77 4.43 0.15 14.15
C VAL A 77 4.89 0.28 15.60
N VAL A 78 4.79 1.49 16.12
CA VAL A 78 5.23 1.85 17.49
C VAL A 78 4.08 1.72 18.49
N ASP A 79 2.88 2.14 18.07
CA ASP A 79 1.69 2.18 18.93
C ASP A 79 0.42 2.22 18.09
N ALA A 80 -0.72 1.82 18.67
CA ALA A 80 -2.01 1.95 18.01
C ALA A 80 -3.13 1.78 19.02
N ASP A 81 -4.25 2.43 18.77
CA ASP A 81 -5.50 2.19 19.45
C ASP A 81 -6.65 2.07 18.43
N PRO A 82 -7.02 0.83 18.08
CA PRO A 82 -8.13 0.57 17.15
C PRO A 82 -9.50 0.80 17.79
N THR A 83 -9.56 0.96 19.12
CA THR A 83 -10.81 1.18 19.88
C THR A 83 -11.13 2.65 20.10
N ALA A 84 -10.13 3.52 19.95
CA ALA A 84 -10.31 4.97 20.05
C ALA A 84 -11.32 5.51 19.03
N ASP A 85 -11.82 6.71 19.29
CA ASP A 85 -12.67 7.45 18.36
C ASP A 85 -12.10 8.84 18.10
N PRO A 86 -11.52 9.07 16.92
CA PRO A 86 -11.27 8.11 15.82
C PRO A 86 -10.11 7.12 16.13
N PRO A 87 -10.12 5.91 15.51
CA PRO A 87 -9.01 4.96 15.61
C PRO A 87 -7.71 5.57 15.07
N TRP A 88 -6.58 5.17 15.65
CA TRP A 88 -5.28 5.68 15.22
C TRP A 88 -4.18 4.63 15.27
N MET A 89 -3.13 4.87 14.50
CA MET A 89 -1.90 4.08 14.49
C MET A 89 -0.69 5.02 14.42
N VAL A 90 0.39 4.62 15.05
CA VAL A 90 1.67 5.34 15.11
C VAL A 90 2.78 4.47 14.59
N THR A 91 3.55 4.99 13.64
CA THR A 91 4.76 4.35 13.13
C THR A 91 5.99 5.21 13.43
N ALA A 92 7.17 4.60 13.35
CA ALA A 92 8.41 5.36 13.36
C ALA A 92 8.40 6.37 12.20
N TYR A 93 8.79 7.61 12.47
CA TYR A 93 8.98 8.60 11.42
C TYR A 93 10.30 8.32 10.69
N ILE A 94 10.22 8.19 9.37
CA ILE A 94 11.38 7.96 8.51
C ILE A 94 11.80 9.27 7.89
N HIS A 95 13.05 9.67 8.11
CA HIS A 95 13.64 10.85 7.50
C HIS A 95 14.04 10.54 6.06
N GLY A 96 13.63 11.39 5.13
CA GLY A 96 13.89 11.25 3.70
C GLY A 96 12.80 11.88 2.86
N SER A 97 13.03 12.00 1.56
CA SER A 97 12.01 12.37 0.58
C SER A 97 11.31 11.11 0.07
N SER A 98 10.05 11.25 -0.34
CA SER A 98 9.40 10.14 -1.06
C SER A 98 10.08 9.91 -2.42
N LEU A 99 9.99 8.69 -2.94
CA LEU A 99 10.47 8.38 -4.30
C LEU A 99 9.79 9.28 -5.33
N GLN A 100 8.52 9.61 -5.13
CA GLN A 100 7.78 10.52 -6.01
C GLN A 100 8.39 11.93 -6.03
N GLU A 101 8.72 12.48 -4.87
CA GLU A 101 9.37 13.78 -4.75
C GLU A 101 10.77 13.75 -5.35
N ALA A 102 11.55 12.71 -5.05
CA ALA A 102 12.92 12.57 -5.55
C ALA A 102 12.97 12.49 -7.09
N VAL A 103 12.08 11.70 -7.71
CA VAL A 103 11.98 11.61 -9.17
C VAL A 103 11.50 12.92 -9.79
N ARG A 104 10.55 13.61 -9.17
CA ARG A 104 10.08 14.91 -9.65
C ARG A 104 11.18 15.97 -9.60
N GLU A 105 12.04 15.96 -8.58
CA GLU A 105 13.08 16.95 -8.38
C GLU A 105 14.35 16.68 -9.19
N ARG A 106 14.71 15.41 -9.34
CA ARG A 106 16.01 14.99 -9.90
C ARG A 106 15.91 14.28 -11.24
N GLY A 107 14.68 13.93 -11.69
CA GLY A 107 14.43 13.10 -12.86
C GLY A 107 14.56 11.60 -12.58
N PRO A 108 14.52 10.77 -13.65
CA PRO A 108 14.64 9.32 -13.57
C PRO A 108 15.95 8.88 -12.93
N PHE A 109 15.90 7.74 -12.26
CA PHE A 109 17.05 7.11 -11.63
C PHE A 109 17.88 6.29 -12.65
N SER A 110 19.18 6.14 -12.38
CA SER A 110 20.04 5.22 -13.13
C SER A 110 19.60 3.77 -12.93
N VAL A 111 19.94 2.90 -13.87
CA VAL A 111 19.64 1.46 -13.80
C VAL A 111 20.12 0.84 -12.49
N ASP A 112 21.34 1.16 -12.04
CA ASP A 112 21.88 0.64 -10.78
C ASP A 112 21.09 1.12 -9.56
N ALA A 113 20.67 2.39 -9.55
CA ALA A 113 19.83 2.93 -8.48
C ALA A 113 18.43 2.29 -8.48
N VAL A 114 17.83 2.05 -9.64
CA VAL A 114 16.55 1.34 -9.76
C VAL A 114 16.67 -0.11 -9.29
N CYS A 115 17.78 -0.80 -9.63
CA CYS A 115 18.02 -2.16 -9.16
C CYS A 115 18.18 -2.22 -7.62
N ALA A 116 18.95 -1.30 -7.05
CA ALA A 116 19.14 -1.22 -5.60
C ALA A 116 17.81 -0.88 -4.88
N LEU A 117 17.04 0.06 -5.43
CA LEU A 117 15.68 0.39 -4.96
C LEU A 117 14.79 -0.86 -4.98
N GLY A 118 14.75 -1.55 -6.11
CA GLY A 118 13.91 -2.73 -6.30
C GLY A 118 14.27 -3.87 -5.36
N ALA A 119 15.56 -4.11 -5.12
CA ALA A 119 16.03 -5.12 -4.16
C ALA A 119 15.53 -4.80 -2.74
N GLY A 120 15.72 -3.57 -2.25
CA GLY A 120 15.23 -3.17 -0.93
C GLY A 120 13.71 -3.22 -0.81
N LEU A 121 12.97 -2.84 -1.86
CA LEU A 121 11.51 -2.96 -1.86
C LEU A 121 11.05 -4.42 -1.87
N ALA A 122 11.72 -5.30 -2.60
CA ALA A 122 11.42 -6.73 -2.61
C ALA A 122 11.65 -7.37 -1.23
N GLU A 123 12.75 -7.02 -0.54
CA GLU A 123 13.00 -7.45 0.84
C GLU A 123 11.93 -6.94 1.81
N GLY A 124 11.55 -5.66 1.69
CA GLY A 124 10.50 -5.06 2.53
C GLY A 124 9.14 -5.74 2.32
N LEU A 125 8.75 -6.01 1.07
CA LEU A 125 7.52 -6.74 0.76
C LEU A 125 7.57 -8.19 1.26
N ALA A 126 8.71 -8.87 1.13
CA ALA A 126 8.88 -10.22 1.65
C ALA A 126 8.69 -10.27 3.17
N ALA A 127 9.20 -9.28 3.92
CA ALA A 127 8.99 -9.17 5.36
C ALA A 127 7.51 -8.94 5.71
N ILE A 128 6.80 -8.13 4.93
CA ILE A 128 5.36 -7.89 5.09
C ILE A 128 4.57 -9.19 4.84
N HIS A 129 4.86 -9.89 3.73
CA HIS A 129 4.18 -11.12 3.35
C HIS A 129 4.43 -12.26 4.35
N ALA A 130 5.64 -12.34 4.92
CA ALA A 130 5.96 -13.33 5.96
C ALA A 130 5.10 -13.19 7.23
N CYS A 131 4.54 -12.00 7.48
CA CYS A 131 3.59 -11.75 8.57
C CYS A 131 2.12 -11.97 8.18
N GLY A 132 1.86 -12.51 6.98
CA GLY A 132 0.51 -12.74 6.46
C GLY A 132 -0.20 -11.47 6.01
N LEU A 133 0.54 -10.37 5.81
CA LEU A 133 0.02 -9.11 5.30
C LEU A 133 0.30 -8.93 3.81
N VAL A 134 -0.54 -8.15 3.16
CA VAL A 134 -0.34 -7.63 1.80
C VAL A 134 -0.38 -6.12 1.86
N HIS A 135 0.55 -5.44 1.19
CA HIS A 135 0.67 -3.98 1.25
C HIS A 135 -0.50 -3.25 0.56
N ARG A 136 -0.93 -3.72 -0.61
CA ARG A 136 -2.10 -3.27 -1.39
C ARG A 136 -2.09 -1.82 -1.88
N ASP A 137 -1.09 -1.02 -1.53
CA ASP A 137 -0.97 0.40 -1.93
C ASP A 137 0.49 0.82 -2.15
N LEU A 138 1.34 -0.09 -2.64
CA LEU A 138 2.71 0.28 -2.97
C LEU A 138 2.70 1.24 -4.16
N LYS A 139 3.33 2.40 -3.97
CA LYS A 139 3.45 3.46 -4.96
C LYS A 139 4.60 4.40 -4.58
N PRO A 140 5.10 5.24 -5.49
CA PRO A 140 6.24 6.11 -5.21
C PRO A 140 6.08 7.04 -4.01
N SER A 141 4.87 7.49 -3.70
CA SER A 141 4.62 8.32 -2.50
C SER A 141 4.68 7.55 -1.18
N ASN A 142 4.58 6.21 -1.23
CA ASN A 142 4.66 5.32 -0.07
C ASN A 142 6.04 4.66 0.08
N VAL A 143 7.04 5.14 -0.65
CA VAL A 143 8.44 4.74 -0.54
C VAL A 143 9.26 5.95 -0.12
N ILE A 144 9.88 5.90 1.06
CA ILE A 144 10.79 6.94 1.54
C ILE A 144 12.23 6.51 1.25
N LEU A 145 12.99 7.41 0.66
CA LEU A 145 14.41 7.23 0.41
C LEU A 145 15.18 7.73 1.64
N ALA A 146 15.43 6.82 2.57
CA ALA A 146 16.22 7.10 3.76
C ALA A 146 17.72 6.93 3.45
N GLU A 147 18.56 7.44 4.35
CA GLU A 147 20.02 7.40 4.21
C GLU A 147 20.57 5.96 4.08
N ASP A 148 19.94 5.03 4.77
CA ASP A 148 20.32 3.61 4.83
C ASP A 148 19.52 2.71 3.85
N GLY A 149 18.71 3.30 2.96
CA GLY A 149 17.97 2.58 1.92
C GLY A 149 16.48 2.91 1.86
N PRO A 150 15.75 2.32 0.90
CA PRO A 150 14.32 2.58 0.74
C PRO A 150 13.51 2.01 1.91
N ARG A 151 12.48 2.73 2.31
CA ARG A 151 11.54 2.34 3.36
C ARG A 151 10.12 2.36 2.82
N ILE A 152 9.42 1.25 2.95
CA ILE A 152 8.00 1.14 2.65
C ILE A 152 7.22 1.68 3.85
N ILE A 153 6.34 2.62 3.58
CA ILE A 153 5.43 3.21 4.58
C ILE A 153 3.97 2.92 4.22
N ASP A 154 3.08 3.12 5.19
CA ASP A 154 1.63 3.06 4.97
C ASP A 154 1.15 1.70 4.41
N PHE A 155 1.45 0.60 5.12
CA PHE A 155 0.80 -0.68 4.83
C PHE A 155 -0.71 -0.47 4.72
N GLY A 156 -1.33 -1.10 3.73
CA GLY A 156 -2.77 -0.95 3.45
C GLY A 156 -3.71 -1.45 4.55
N ILE A 157 -3.32 -1.27 5.82
CA ILE A 157 -3.93 -1.77 7.06
C ILE A 157 -5.42 -1.41 7.20
N ALA A 158 -5.96 -0.58 6.34
CA ALA A 158 -7.36 -0.17 6.42
C ALA A 158 -8.10 -0.31 5.08
N ARG A 159 -7.49 -0.91 4.05
CA ARG A 159 -8.17 -1.10 2.76
C ARG A 159 -9.11 -2.29 2.83
N ALA A 160 -10.41 -2.00 2.81
CA ALA A 160 -11.43 -3.03 2.66
C ALA A 160 -11.26 -3.78 1.32
N THR A 161 -11.23 -5.11 1.39
CA THR A 161 -11.42 -5.98 0.24
C THR A 161 -12.86 -5.83 -0.25
N GLY A 162 -13.07 -5.34 -1.47
CA GLY A 162 -14.39 -5.33 -2.09
C GLY A 162 -14.63 -4.14 -3.02
N ALA A 163 -15.39 -4.40 -4.06
CA ALA A 163 -15.76 -3.52 -5.17
C ALA A 163 -16.47 -2.20 -4.78
N SER A 164 -16.79 -1.99 -3.51
CA SER A 164 -17.61 -0.85 -3.03
C SER A 164 -16.91 0.52 -3.03
N ARG A 165 -15.66 0.65 -3.52
CA ARG A 165 -14.91 1.91 -3.39
C ARG A 165 -14.38 2.54 -4.67
N MET A 166 -14.76 2.05 -5.83
CA MET A 166 -14.42 2.74 -7.09
C MET A 166 -15.14 4.11 -7.26
N THR A 167 -16.12 4.42 -6.40
CA THR A 167 -16.97 5.60 -6.53
C THR A 167 -16.81 6.64 -5.41
N THR A 168 -15.82 6.50 -4.51
CA THR A 168 -15.64 7.54 -3.48
C THR A 168 -15.03 8.79 -4.12
N ALA A 169 -15.86 9.82 -4.29
CA ALA A 169 -15.45 11.15 -4.71
C ALA A 169 -14.31 11.64 -3.81
N GLY A 170 -13.11 11.86 -4.39
CA GLY A 170 -11.92 12.34 -3.68
C GLY A 170 -10.65 11.51 -3.90
N MET A 171 -10.69 10.38 -4.60
CA MET A 171 -9.45 9.68 -4.98
C MET A 171 -8.76 10.40 -6.13
N VAL A 172 -7.52 10.80 -5.89
CA VAL A 172 -6.65 11.43 -6.89
C VAL A 172 -6.31 10.41 -7.99
N VAL A 173 -6.38 10.83 -9.26
CA VAL A 173 -6.11 10.03 -10.46
C VAL A 173 -4.81 9.20 -10.35
N GLY A 174 -3.73 9.77 -9.80
CA GLY A 174 -2.42 9.11 -9.68
C GLY A 174 -2.36 7.88 -8.75
N THR A 175 -3.41 7.57 -7.98
CA THR A 175 -3.41 6.37 -7.11
C THR A 175 -3.78 5.09 -7.88
N TYR A 176 -4.58 5.20 -8.95
CA TYR A 176 -5.02 4.04 -9.73
C TYR A 176 -3.90 3.44 -10.58
N SER A 177 -2.95 4.25 -11.04
CA SER A 177 -1.87 3.85 -11.95
C SER A 177 -0.92 2.77 -11.38
N TYR A 178 -1.03 2.47 -10.08
CA TYR A 178 -0.24 1.45 -9.39
C TYR A 178 -1.05 0.23 -8.92
N MET A 179 -2.36 0.22 -9.17
CA MET A 179 -3.22 -0.91 -8.79
C MET A 179 -3.04 -2.08 -9.75
N SER A 180 -3.11 -3.30 -9.23
CA SER A 180 -3.09 -4.51 -10.03
C SER A 180 -4.44 -4.76 -10.74
N PRO A 181 -4.46 -5.54 -11.83
CA PRO A 181 -5.70 -5.88 -12.55
C PRO A 181 -6.78 -6.47 -11.65
N GLU A 182 -6.41 -7.38 -10.73
CA GLU A 182 -7.32 -7.98 -9.76
C GLU A 182 -7.89 -6.96 -8.78
N GLN A 183 -7.09 -5.98 -8.33
CA GLN A 183 -7.59 -4.89 -7.48
C GLN A 183 -8.59 -4.00 -8.22
N VAL A 184 -8.32 -3.70 -9.47
CA VAL A 184 -9.21 -2.90 -10.32
C VAL A 184 -10.53 -3.61 -10.57
N ARG A 185 -10.52 -4.96 -10.73
CA ARG A 185 -11.74 -5.77 -10.86
C ARG A 185 -12.48 -5.95 -9.54
N GLY A 186 -11.94 -5.49 -8.41
CA GLY A 186 -12.53 -5.69 -7.08
C GLY A 186 -12.33 -7.09 -6.53
N GLU A 187 -11.43 -7.86 -7.11
CA GLU A 187 -11.01 -9.18 -6.64
C GLU A 187 -10.11 -9.07 -5.39
N MET A 188 -9.82 -10.19 -4.77
CA MET A 188 -8.97 -10.22 -3.57
C MET A 188 -7.51 -9.96 -3.94
N ALA A 189 -6.95 -8.86 -3.42
CA ALA A 189 -5.53 -8.57 -3.55
C ALA A 189 -4.68 -9.53 -2.72
N GLY A 190 -3.70 -10.16 -3.37
CA GLY A 190 -2.73 -11.07 -2.78
C GLY A 190 -1.28 -10.55 -2.88
N PRO A 191 -0.28 -11.34 -2.46
CA PRO A 191 1.14 -11.01 -2.63
C PRO A 191 1.54 -10.63 -4.06
N ALA A 192 0.96 -11.27 -5.06
CA ALA A 192 1.19 -10.97 -6.48
C ALA A 192 0.69 -9.57 -6.88
N SER A 193 -0.30 -9.00 -6.17
CA SER A 193 -0.74 -7.61 -6.39
C SER A 193 0.36 -6.61 -6.02
N ASP A 194 1.11 -6.88 -4.95
CA ASP A 194 2.24 -6.04 -4.54
C ASP A 194 3.41 -6.14 -5.54
N VAL A 195 3.60 -7.31 -6.16
CA VAL A 195 4.60 -7.49 -7.25
C VAL A 195 4.24 -6.61 -8.45
N PHE A 196 2.97 -6.54 -8.84
CA PHE A 196 2.52 -5.64 -9.91
C PHE A 196 2.79 -4.17 -9.54
N SER A 197 2.42 -3.76 -8.34
CA SER A 197 2.66 -2.40 -7.84
C SER A 197 4.15 -2.08 -7.75
N LEU A 198 5.00 -3.07 -7.40
CA LEU A 198 6.46 -2.96 -7.46
C LEU A 198 6.94 -2.69 -8.89
N GLY A 199 6.45 -3.46 -9.88
CA GLY A 199 6.76 -3.25 -11.30
C GLY A 199 6.43 -1.83 -11.76
N CYS A 200 5.23 -1.32 -11.43
CA CYS A 200 4.83 0.07 -11.72
C CYS A 200 5.76 1.09 -11.05
N THR A 201 6.13 0.85 -9.79
CA THR A 201 7.00 1.73 -9.01
C THR A 201 8.42 1.79 -9.59
N LEU A 202 8.97 0.66 -10.05
CA LEU A 202 10.28 0.59 -10.71
C LEU A 202 10.27 1.24 -12.10
N ALA A 203 9.20 1.03 -12.89
CA ALA A 203 9.01 1.71 -14.16
C ALA A 203 9.00 3.24 -13.97
N PHE A 204 8.25 3.73 -12.98
CA PHE A 204 8.23 5.15 -12.62
C PHE A 204 9.61 5.66 -12.18
N ALA A 205 10.33 4.92 -11.36
CA ALA A 205 11.67 5.31 -10.92
C ALA A 205 12.65 5.42 -12.10
N ALA A 206 12.51 4.54 -13.11
CA ALA A 206 13.38 4.49 -14.28
C ALA A 206 13.02 5.54 -15.35
N THR A 207 11.79 6.06 -15.40
CA THR A 207 11.29 6.87 -16.52
C THR A 207 10.65 8.19 -16.10
N ALA A 208 10.33 8.38 -14.83
CA ALA A 208 9.45 9.42 -14.28
C ALA A 208 8.02 9.36 -14.85
N GLN A 209 7.62 8.25 -15.45
CA GLN A 209 6.29 8.05 -16.05
C GLN A 209 5.65 6.77 -15.52
N SER A 210 4.31 6.78 -15.39
CA SER A 210 3.55 5.58 -15.11
C SER A 210 3.47 4.69 -16.34
N PRO A 211 3.66 3.36 -16.24
CA PRO A 211 3.58 2.44 -17.39
C PRO A 211 2.17 2.32 -17.99
N PHE A 212 1.15 2.87 -17.31
CA PHE A 212 -0.24 2.90 -17.79
C PHE A 212 -0.77 4.33 -17.98
N GLY A 213 0.13 5.34 -17.91
CA GLY A 213 -0.21 6.74 -18.07
C GLY A 213 -0.93 7.35 -16.86
N ASP A 214 -1.26 8.64 -17.00
CA ASP A 214 -1.91 9.48 -15.96
C ASP A 214 -3.19 10.15 -16.50
N ASP A 215 -3.81 9.54 -17.51
CA ASP A 215 -5.05 10.01 -18.13
C ASP A 215 -6.25 9.90 -17.16
N SER A 216 -7.46 9.87 -17.75
CA SER A 216 -8.67 9.64 -16.96
C SER A 216 -8.64 8.28 -16.24
N ILE A 217 -9.29 8.19 -15.08
CA ILE A 217 -9.40 6.94 -14.31
C ILE A 217 -9.87 5.78 -15.19
N ILE A 218 -10.85 6.03 -16.07
CA ILE A 218 -11.41 5.01 -16.97
C ILE A 218 -10.35 4.52 -17.94
N THR A 219 -9.55 5.40 -18.52
CA THR A 219 -8.48 5.05 -19.45
C THR A 219 -7.39 4.25 -18.75
N VAL A 220 -6.94 4.68 -17.56
CA VAL A 220 -5.93 4.00 -16.77
C VAL A 220 -6.40 2.60 -16.37
N VAL A 221 -7.63 2.46 -15.87
CA VAL A 221 -8.26 1.19 -15.51
C VAL A 221 -8.33 0.25 -16.72
N TYR A 222 -8.72 0.74 -17.88
CA TYR A 222 -8.76 -0.05 -19.11
C TYR A 222 -7.36 -0.55 -19.51
N ARG A 223 -6.33 0.32 -19.48
CA ARG A 223 -4.95 -0.07 -19.78
C ARG A 223 -4.42 -1.10 -18.80
N ILE A 224 -4.66 -0.91 -17.51
CA ILE A 224 -4.24 -1.88 -16.48
C ILE A 224 -4.83 -3.26 -16.74
N THR A 225 -6.09 -3.34 -17.16
CA THR A 225 -6.77 -4.63 -17.32
C THR A 225 -6.59 -5.27 -18.70
N SER A 226 -6.35 -4.48 -19.75
CA SER A 226 -6.50 -4.93 -21.14
C SER A 226 -5.32 -4.62 -22.05
N GLU A 227 -4.52 -3.58 -21.78
CA GLU A 227 -3.40 -3.19 -22.63
C GLU A 227 -2.04 -3.57 -22.03
N PRO A 228 -1.00 -3.84 -22.84
CA PRO A 228 0.35 -4.02 -22.36
C PRO A 228 0.85 -2.71 -21.71
N PRO A 229 1.78 -2.79 -20.72
CA PRO A 229 2.42 -1.62 -20.16
C PRO A 229 3.32 -0.92 -21.20
N ASP A 230 3.36 0.40 -21.18
CA ASP A 230 4.36 1.14 -21.95
C ASP A 230 5.71 1.13 -21.19
N LEU A 231 6.64 0.34 -21.71
CA LEU A 231 8.00 0.21 -21.21
C LEU A 231 9.04 0.72 -22.21
N SER A 232 8.63 1.47 -23.23
CA SER A 232 9.50 1.95 -24.30
C SER A 232 10.72 2.74 -23.78
N HIS A 233 10.50 3.52 -22.72
CA HIS A 233 11.53 4.36 -22.08
C HIS A 233 12.27 3.66 -20.93
N VAL A 234 11.88 2.45 -20.52
CA VAL A 234 12.61 1.69 -19.50
C VAL A 234 13.91 1.16 -20.11
N PRO A 235 15.08 1.37 -19.48
CA PRO A 235 16.37 0.82 -19.94
C PRO A 235 16.34 -0.71 -20.07
N THR A 236 17.06 -1.24 -21.07
CA THR A 236 17.16 -2.70 -21.30
C THR A 236 18.31 -3.35 -20.55
N GLU A 237 19.25 -2.53 -20.10
CA GLU A 237 20.44 -2.96 -19.37
C GLU A 237 20.06 -3.79 -18.15
N ARG A 238 20.90 -4.79 -17.84
CA ARG A 238 20.69 -5.70 -16.72
C ARG A 238 19.36 -6.48 -16.76
N GLY A 239 18.68 -6.54 -17.91
CA GLY A 239 17.38 -7.18 -18.02
C GLY A 239 16.24 -6.45 -17.29
N LEU A 240 16.45 -5.17 -16.92
CA LEU A 240 15.49 -4.41 -16.09
C LEU A 240 14.11 -4.30 -16.74
N ARG A 241 14.06 -3.94 -18.05
CA ARG A 241 12.81 -3.84 -18.81
C ARG A 241 12.03 -5.16 -18.82
N GLN A 242 12.73 -6.27 -19.02
CA GLN A 242 12.14 -7.60 -19.04
C GLN A 242 11.56 -7.94 -17.66
N LEU A 243 12.33 -7.74 -16.58
CA LEU A 243 11.87 -8.01 -15.22
C LEU A 243 10.64 -7.18 -14.86
N ILE A 244 10.65 -5.88 -15.18
CA ILE A 244 9.49 -5.00 -14.95
C ILE A 244 8.29 -5.50 -15.76
N GLY A 245 8.48 -5.91 -17.02
CA GLY A 245 7.41 -6.45 -17.86
C GLY A 245 6.78 -7.71 -17.27
N GLU A 246 7.58 -8.62 -16.72
CA GLU A 246 7.11 -9.82 -16.05
C GLU A 246 6.34 -9.49 -14.75
N CYS A 247 6.81 -8.52 -13.96
CA CYS A 247 6.06 -8.04 -12.78
C CYS A 247 4.68 -7.49 -13.17
N LEU A 248 4.57 -6.89 -14.37
CA LEU A 248 3.34 -6.27 -14.89
C LEU A 248 2.46 -7.24 -15.69
N ALA A 249 2.69 -8.55 -15.61
CA ALA A 249 1.83 -9.57 -16.19
C ALA A 249 0.38 -9.40 -15.68
N LYS A 250 -0.59 -9.54 -16.62
CA LYS A 250 -2.02 -9.35 -16.29
C LYS A 250 -2.55 -10.46 -15.39
N ASN A 251 -2.14 -11.69 -15.66
CA ASN A 251 -2.40 -12.82 -14.78
C ASN A 251 -1.43 -12.79 -13.59
N ALA A 252 -1.95 -12.91 -12.39
CA ALA A 252 -1.17 -12.85 -11.16
C ALA A 252 -0.15 -14.02 -11.04
N ASP A 253 -0.51 -15.19 -11.58
CA ASP A 253 0.31 -16.40 -11.52
C ASP A 253 1.54 -16.35 -12.45
N ASP A 254 1.52 -15.46 -13.45
CA ASP A 254 2.64 -15.28 -14.38
C ASP A 254 3.71 -14.32 -13.85
N ARG A 255 3.47 -13.70 -12.68
CA ARG A 255 4.40 -12.74 -12.07
C ARG A 255 5.49 -13.46 -11.29
N PRO A 256 6.75 -12.97 -11.36
CA PRO A 256 7.85 -13.57 -10.62
C PRO A 256 7.64 -13.47 -9.10
N SER A 257 8.24 -14.40 -8.35
CA SER A 257 8.29 -14.30 -6.90
C SER A 257 9.21 -13.15 -6.44
N LEU A 258 9.00 -12.62 -5.24
CA LEU A 258 9.89 -11.60 -4.66
C LEU A 258 11.34 -12.09 -4.54
N ASN A 259 11.55 -13.37 -4.29
CA ASN A 259 12.88 -13.97 -4.22
C ASN A 259 13.59 -14.00 -5.59
N ASP A 260 12.84 -14.29 -6.66
CA ASP A 260 13.38 -14.24 -8.03
C ASP A 260 13.71 -12.80 -8.42
N ILE A 261 12.84 -11.84 -8.09
CA ILE A 261 13.09 -10.41 -8.31
C ILE A 261 14.38 -9.99 -7.59
N LEU A 262 14.49 -10.28 -6.29
CA LEU A 262 15.66 -9.96 -5.48
C LEU A 262 16.93 -10.55 -6.08
N THR A 263 16.89 -11.84 -6.43
CA THR A 263 18.03 -12.54 -7.03
C THR A 263 18.47 -11.85 -8.32
N ARG A 264 17.56 -11.54 -9.24
CA ARG A 264 17.86 -10.92 -10.53
C ARG A 264 18.40 -9.48 -10.38
N LEU A 265 17.89 -8.71 -9.43
CA LEU A 265 18.32 -7.34 -9.18
C LEU A 265 19.70 -7.26 -8.52
N THR A 266 20.08 -8.27 -7.70
CA THR A 266 21.35 -8.30 -6.96
C THR A 266 22.50 -8.96 -7.75
N GLN A 267 22.23 -9.88 -8.68
CA GLN A 267 23.25 -10.61 -9.45
C GLN A 267 24.14 -9.73 -10.33
N ALA A 268 23.80 -8.49 -10.55
CA ALA A 268 24.46 -7.64 -11.55
C ALA A 268 25.46 -6.61 -10.97
N GLY A 269 25.92 -6.74 -9.73
CA GLY A 269 27.00 -5.89 -9.18
C GLY A 269 26.72 -5.37 -7.75
N PRO A 270 27.73 -4.82 -7.08
CA PRO A 270 27.58 -4.31 -5.70
C PRO A 270 26.56 -3.16 -5.67
N ALA A 271 25.75 -3.14 -4.60
CA ALA A 271 24.81 -2.06 -4.33
C ALA A 271 25.55 -0.72 -4.28
N VAL A 272 25.33 0.12 -5.26
CA VAL A 272 25.76 1.52 -5.18
C VAL A 272 24.80 2.17 -4.18
N GLY A 273 25.33 2.61 -3.03
CA GLY A 273 24.56 3.32 -2.04
C GLY A 273 23.77 4.48 -2.68
N PHE A 274 22.55 4.71 -2.22
CA PHE A 274 21.79 5.89 -2.63
C PHE A 274 22.60 7.12 -2.20
N ALA A 275 23.32 7.74 -3.14
CA ALA A 275 23.97 9.00 -2.90
C ALA A 275 22.85 10.06 -2.70
N THR A 276 22.39 10.21 -1.49
CA THR A 276 21.68 11.40 -1.06
C THR A 276 22.73 12.51 -1.02
N GLY A 277 22.96 13.16 -2.17
CA GLY A 277 23.76 14.38 -2.18
C GLY A 277 23.17 15.35 -1.16
N PRO A 278 23.99 16.17 -0.48
CA PRO A 278 23.52 17.07 0.54
C PRO A 278 22.41 17.97 -0.02
N VAL A 279 21.25 17.95 0.61
CA VAL A 279 20.16 18.89 0.32
C VAL A 279 20.70 20.28 0.68
N PRO A 280 20.80 21.25 -0.24
CA PRO A 280 21.21 22.59 0.10
C PRO A 280 20.20 23.18 1.08
N GLY A 281 20.63 23.45 2.33
CA GLY A 281 19.81 24.08 3.36
C GLY A 281 19.48 23.25 4.59
N TYR A 282 19.90 21.98 4.67
CA TYR A 282 19.75 21.20 5.89
C TYR A 282 21.05 21.24 6.70
N VAL A 283 21.08 22.09 7.71
CA VAL A 283 22.15 22.07 8.73
C VAL A 283 21.82 20.86 9.62
N SER A 284 22.57 19.78 9.43
CA SER A 284 22.56 18.64 10.37
C SER A 284 22.96 19.16 11.74
N SER A 285 22.03 19.24 12.66
CA SER A 285 22.35 19.37 14.06
C SER A 285 23.17 18.15 14.46
N PRO A 286 24.35 18.32 15.11
CA PRO A 286 25.17 17.19 15.50
C PRO A 286 24.37 16.28 16.44
N GLN A 287 24.22 15.02 16.07
CA GLN A 287 23.71 14.00 16.96
C GLN A 287 24.67 13.90 18.15
N PRO A 288 24.18 13.90 19.39
CA PRO A 288 25.03 13.57 20.52
C PRO A 288 25.49 12.11 20.34
N SER A 289 26.79 11.92 20.11
CA SER A 289 27.42 10.62 20.12
C SER A 289 27.35 10.06 21.55
N TYR A 290 26.39 9.18 21.77
CA TYR A 290 26.44 8.30 22.94
C TYR A 290 27.45 7.20 22.65
N GLY A 291 28.73 7.48 22.88
CA GLY A 291 29.72 6.44 23.11
C GLY A 291 29.34 5.69 24.39
N PRO A 292 29.65 4.39 24.50
CA PRO A 292 29.47 3.70 25.75
C PRO A 292 30.36 4.33 26.81
N GLY A 293 29.76 5.17 27.67
CA GLY A 293 30.45 5.69 28.84
C GLY A 293 30.88 4.54 29.74
N PRO A 294 32.03 4.65 30.42
CA PRO A 294 32.51 3.61 31.33
C PRO A 294 31.45 3.36 32.39
N VAL A 295 31.01 2.10 32.49
CA VAL A 295 30.14 1.63 33.57
C VAL A 295 30.91 1.75 34.86
N SER A 296 30.67 2.81 35.64
CA SER A 296 31.16 2.91 37.02
C SER A 296 30.40 1.90 37.84
N VAL A 297 31.07 0.79 38.16
CA VAL A 297 30.60 -0.19 39.13
C VAL A 297 30.72 0.50 40.50
N PRO A 298 29.63 0.66 41.26
CA PRO A 298 29.74 1.17 42.63
C PRO A 298 30.53 0.17 43.50
N PRO A 299 31.39 0.64 44.42
CA PRO A 299 32.14 -0.24 45.27
C PRO A 299 31.19 -1.06 46.14
N ALA A 300 31.50 -2.36 46.28
CA ALA A 300 30.80 -3.28 47.15
C ALA A 300 30.79 -2.75 48.57
N VAL A 301 29.60 -2.50 49.12
CA VAL A 301 29.41 -2.20 50.53
C VAL A 301 29.56 -3.51 51.28
N ALA A 302 30.58 -3.59 52.16
CA ALA A 302 30.78 -4.70 53.09
C ALA A 302 29.59 -4.78 54.08
N PRO A 303 29.09 -5.96 54.41
CA PRO A 303 28.02 -6.08 55.39
C PRO A 303 28.52 -5.73 56.80
N ALA A 304 27.92 -4.70 57.39
CA ALA A 304 28.08 -4.38 58.79
C ALA A 304 27.43 -5.49 59.62
N GLY A 305 28.20 -5.97 60.61
CA GLY A 305 27.81 -7.04 61.54
C GLY A 305 26.52 -6.67 62.28
N GLY A 306 25.55 -7.57 62.22
CA GLY A 306 24.38 -7.58 63.10
C GLY A 306 24.64 -8.44 64.36
N PRO A 307 24.00 -8.12 65.48
CA PRO A 307 24.15 -8.84 66.71
C PRO A 307 23.48 -10.22 66.70
N ALA A 308 24.02 -11.15 67.49
CA ALA A 308 23.62 -12.53 67.63
C ALA A 308 22.17 -12.68 68.15
N PRO A 309 21.47 -13.75 67.75
CA PRO A 309 20.15 -14.06 68.27
C PRO A 309 20.24 -14.79 69.61
N SER A 310 19.40 -14.31 70.53
CA SER A 310 19.11 -15.02 71.80
C SER A 310 17.73 -15.63 71.73
N ASP A 311 17.68 -16.86 72.28
CA ASP A 311 16.54 -17.58 72.80
C ASP A 311 15.58 -18.35 71.91
N ALA A 312 15.75 -19.64 72.07
CA ALA A 312 14.91 -20.75 71.65
C ALA A 312 13.52 -20.76 72.36
N VAL A 313 12.46 -21.04 71.61
CA VAL A 313 11.23 -21.59 72.19
C VAL A 313 10.74 -22.73 71.30
N PRO A 314 10.26 -23.87 71.85
CA PRO A 314 10.21 -25.16 71.17
C PRO A 314 8.92 -25.36 70.38
N ALA A 315 9.02 -26.25 69.40
CA ALA A 315 7.89 -26.76 68.59
C ALA A 315 6.98 -27.68 69.42
N PRO A 316 5.70 -27.71 69.17
CA PRO A 316 4.83 -28.83 69.57
C PRO A 316 4.74 -29.89 68.48
N SER A 317 4.78 -31.07 68.93
CA SER A 317 4.75 -32.37 68.32
C SER A 317 3.49 -32.70 67.58
N ALA A 318 3.66 -33.61 66.64
CA ALA A 318 2.66 -34.27 65.82
C ALA A 318 1.59 -35.03 66.60
N ALA A 319 0.34 -34.99 66.13
CA ALA A 319 -0.57 -36.10 66.24
C ALA A 319 -1.42 -36.16 64.99
N GLY A 320 -1.29 -37.31 64.36
CA GLY A 320 -2.04 -37.68 63.20
C GLY A 320 -3.46 -38.06 63.52
N VAL A 321 -4.31 -38.04 62.54
CA VAL A 321 -5.36 -39.04 62.27
C VAL A 321 -5.67 -38.99 60.78
N GLY A 322 -5.67 -40.16 60.17
CA GLY A 322 -6.00 -40.36 58.77
C GLY A 322 -7.52 -40.34 58.53
N ALA A 323 -7.87 -40.11 57.31
CA ALA A 323 -9.05 -40.68 56.65
C ALA A 323 -8.90 -40.57 55.14
N SER A 324 -9.03 -41.71 54.56
CA SER A 324 -9.18 -41.99 53.11
C SER A 324 -10.43 -41.40 52.51
N ALA A 325 -10.44 -41.47 51.20
CA ALA A 325 -11.56 -41.35 50.24
C ALA A 325 -11.63 -39.97 49.60
N ASP A 326 -11.83 -39.80 48.34
CA ASP A 326 -12.30 -40.64 47.28
C ASP A 326 -12.00 -39.88 45.98
N MET A 327 -11.39 -40.50 45.01
CA MET A 327 -11.24 -40.02 43.64
C MET A 327 -12.55 -40.29 42.89
N THR A 328 -13.28 -39.26 42.58
CA THR A 328 -14.30 -39.35 41.54
C THR A 328 -14.03 -38.26 40.50
N ALA A 329 -13.62 -38.71 39.34
CA ALA A 329 -13.59 -37.94 38.11
C ALA A 329 -15.01 -37.57 37.71
N PRO A 330 -15.24 -36.36 37.11
CA PRO A 330 -16.49 -36.06 36.50
C PRO A 330 -16.63 -36.78 35.15
N PRO A 331 -17.89 -37.18 34.78
CA PRO A 331 -18.15 -37.99 33.60
C PRO A 331 -17.94 -37.19 32.31
N ALA A 332 -17.23 -37.82 31.38
CA ALA A 332 -17.32 -37.53 29.96
C ALA A 332 -18.69 -38.01 29.47
N ASP A 333 -19.53 -37.05 29.04
CA ASP A 333 -20.60 -37.27 28.07
C ASP A 333 -21.37 -35.96 27.89
N LEU A 334 -21.09 -35.24 26.85
CA LEU A 334 -22.01 -34.30 26.19
C LEU A 334 -21.41 -33.78 24.88
N TYR A 335 -21.14 -34.72 23.94
CA TYR A 335 -21.11 -34.42 22.51
C TYR A 335 -21.67 -35.59 21.74
N ALA A 336 -23.00 -35.64 21.62
CA ALA A 336 -23.68 -36.44 20.63
C ALA A 336 -23.92 -35.58 19.38
N PRO A 337 -23.70 -36.12 18.17
CA PRO A 337 -24.03 -35.41 16.94
C PRO A 337 -25.51 -35.56 16.65
N THR A 338 -26.24 -34.45 16.65
CA THR A 338 -27.61 -34.42 16.16
C THR A 338 -27.67 -34.10 14.67
N HIS A 339 -28.14 -35.11 13.94
CA HIS A 339 -29.03 -35.07 12.79
C HIS A 339 -28.74 -34.15 11.60
N THR A 340 -28.29 -34.80 10.52
CA THR A 340 -28.74 -34.59 9.14
C THR A 340 -30.14 -34.01 9.05
N MET A 341 -30.26 -32.75 8.60
CA MET A 341 -31.48 -32.26 7.97
C MET A 341 -31.22 -32.05 6.48
N ARG A 342 -31.77 -32.96 5.73
CA ARG A 342 -32.11 -32.95 4.32
C ARG A 342 -33.25 -31.95 4.15
N GLY A 343 -33.07 -30.87 3.33
CA GLY A 343 -34.14 -29.95 3.04
C GLY A 343 -33.62 -28.58 2.61
N GLY A 344 -33.05 -28.46 1.42
CA GLY A 344 -32.60 -27.21 0.84
C GLY A 344 -32.76 -27.16 -0.68
N GLU A 345 -33.74 -27.84 -1.20
CA GLU A 345 -34.21 -27.69 -2.58
C GLU A 345 -35.64 -27.16 -2.53
N ASN A 346 -35.84 -25.83 -2.40
CA ASN A 346 -37.12 -25.18 -2.76
C ASN A 346 -37.15 -23.67 -2.51
N VAL A 347 -36.03 -22.95 -2.59
CA VAL A 347 -36.09 -21.47 -2.52
C VAL A 347 -35.68 -20.79 -3.84
N ALA A 348 -35.19 -21.56 -4.84
CA ALA A 348 -34.80 -21.02 -6.14
C ALA A 348 -35.90 -21.02 -7.20
N GLN A 349 -37.08 -21.56 -6.91
CA GLN A 349 -38.20 -21.61 -7.86
C GLN A 349 -39.33 -20.59 -7.60
N GLU A 350 -39.35 -19.93 -6.46
CA GLU A 350 -40.38 -18.93 -6.17
C GLU A 350 -40.00 -17.50 -6.60
N GLN A 351 -38.73 -17.20 -6.90
CA GLN A 351 -38.35 -15.88 -7.41
C GLN A 351 -38.37 -15.75 -8.93
N ALA A 352 -38.59 -16.84 -9.67
CA ALA A 352 -38.77 -16.80 -11.14
C ALA A 352 -40.24 -16.69 -11.58
N ALA A 353 -41.18 -16.87 -10.66
CA ALA A 353 -42.62 -16.80 -11.00
C ALA A 353 -43.28 -15.39 -10.82
N ASP A 354 -42.61 -14.48 -10.09
CA ASP A 354 -43.13 -13.12 -9.89
C ASP A 354 -42.68 -12.11 -10.98
N LEU A 355 -41.73 -12.47 -11.82
CA LEU A 355 -41.31 -11.63 -12.97
C LEU A 355 -42.08 -11.93 -14.26
N GLN A 356 -42.98 -12.92 -14.29
CA GLN A 356 -43.85 -13.22 -15.45
C GLN A 356 -45.31 -12.81 -15.27
N ARG A 357 -45.72 -12.24 -14.15
CA ARG A 357 -47.09 -11.79 -13.90
C ARG A 357 -47.35 -10.30 -13.99
N SER A 358 -46.35 -9.46 -14.28
CA SER A 358 -46.51 -8.02 -14.43
C SER A 358 -46.42 -7.50 -15.87
N GLY A 359 -46.65 -8.37 -16.86
CA GLY A 359 -46.54 -8.03 -18.28
C GLY A 359 -47.74 -8.39 -19.13
N SER A 360 -48.97 -8.36 -18.60
CA SER A 360 -50.15 -8.49 -19.44
C SER A 360 -51.33 -7.70 -18.88
N GLY A 361 -51.61 -6.61 -19.48
CA GLY A 361 -52.81 -5.81 -19.18
C GLY A 361 -52.91 -4.59 -20.08
N SER A 362 -53.64 -4.82 -21.18
CA SER A 362 -54.62 -3.94 -21.88
C SER A 362 -54.08 -2.59 -22.37
N GLY A 363 -54.15 -2.24 -23.62
CA GLY A 363 -55.16 -2.57 -24.63
C GLY A 363 -55.79 -1.29 -25.14
N SER A 364 -56.00 -1.21 -26.43
CA SER A 364 -56.87 -0.28 -27.16
C SER A 364 -56.37 1.19 -27.23
N GLY A 365 -56.30 1.86 -28.35
CA GLY A 365 -56.82 1.66 -29.67
C GLY A 365 -56.73 2.99 -30.44
N PHE A 366 -56.95 2.93 -31.72
CA PHE A 366 -57.16 4.04 -32.68
C PHE A 366 -55.89 4.83 -33.10
N GLY A 367 -55.57 5.03 -34.33
CA GLY A 367 -56.19 4.78 -35.60
C GLY A 367 -55.38 5.47 -36.69
N SER A 368 -55.41 4.88 -37.84
CA SER A 368 -55.44 5.46 -39.17
C SER A 368 -54.43 6.53 -39.60
N GLY A 369 -53.68 6.23 -40.66
CA GLY A 369 -53.54 7.22 -41.70
C GLY A 369 -52.26 7.13 -42.54
N VAL A 370 -52.31 6.36 -43.64
CA VAL A 370 -51.95 6.72 -45.01
C VAL A 370 -50.46 7.08 -45.32
N ALA A 371 -49.76 6.16 -45.96
CA ALA A 371 -49.36 6.06 -47.38
C ALA A 371 -48.53 7.19 -47.99
N GLY A 372 -47.48 6.80 -48.68
CA GLY A 372 -46.75 7.53 -49.73
C GLY A 372 -45.26 7.61 -49.40
N GLY A 373 -44.32 7.04 -50.06
CA GLY A 373 -44.18 6.54 -51.38
C GLY A 373 -43.06 7.26 -52.09
N TYR A 374 -42.09 6.48 -52.64
CA TYR A 374 -41.14 6.88 -53.72
C TYR A 374 -40.05 7.90 -53.35
N GLY A 375 -38.74 7.77 -53.62
CA GLY A 375 -38.00 7.23 -54.71
C GLY A 375 -36.57 7.72 -54.57
N GLY A 376 -35.56 6.94 -54.83
CA GLY A 376 -34.23 7.39 -55.28
C GLY A 376 -34.33 7.64 -56.80
N PRO A 377 -33.26 7.79 -57.53
CA PRO A 377 -31.82 7.91 -57.25
C PRO A 377 -31.12 9.01 -58.11
N SER A 378 -29.80 8.87 -58.29
CA SER A 378 -28.90 9.54 -59.28
C SER A 378 -28.30 10.89 -58.81
N GLY A 379 -26.99 11.13 -58.76
CA GLY A 379 -25.97 10.90 -59.78
C GLY A 379 -25.67 12.22 -60.48
N TYR A 380 -24.48 12.76 -60.33
CA TYR A 380 -23.74 13.45 -61.41
C TYR A 380 -22.37 13.92 -60.88
N SER A 381 -21.33 13.43 -61.38
CA SER A 381 -20.11 13.77 -62.05
C SER A 381 -19.91 15.21 -62.56
N GLY A 382 -18.66 15.65 -62.53
CA GLY A 382 -18.10 16.78 -63.33
C GLY A 382 -16.95 17.45 -62.52
N ALA A 383 -15.70 17.23 -62.74
CA ALA A 383 -14.81 17.44 -63.86
C ALA A 383 -14.42 18.92 -64.06
N GLY A 384 -13.12 19.15 -64.05
CA GLY A 384 -12.45 20.24 -64.75
C GLY A 384 -11.83 21.30 -63.82
N GLY A 385 -10.56 21.55 -63.85
CA GLY A 385 -9.59 21.94 -64.76
C GLY A 385 -8.45 22.66 -64.00
N GLY A 386 -7.20 22.32 -64.23
CA GLY A 386 -6.04 23.19 -63.97
C GLY A 386 -5.94 24.24 -65.12
N PRO A 387 -4.87 24.90 -65.39
CA PRO A 387 -3.50 24.85 -64.89
C PRO A 387 -2.79 26.25 -64.77
N GLY A 388 -1.52 26.29 -64.51
CA GLY A 388 -0.58 27.41 -64.70
C GLY A 388 0.13 27.82 -63.43
N GLY A 389 1.42 27.83 -63.28
CA GLY A 389 2.49 27.92 -64.22
C GLY A 389 3.38 29.11 -63.85
N TYR A 390 4.68 28.92 -63.92
CA TYR A 390 5.78 29.88 -63.74
C TYR A 390 6.26 30.11 -62.29
N GLY A 391 7.51 29.98 -61.91
CA GLY A 391 8.79 30.03 -62.68
C GLY A 391 9.76 30.92 -61.95
N GLY A 392 10.98 30.46 -61.81
CA GLY A 392 12.12 31.36 -61.77
C GLY A 392 12.97 31.34 -60.51
N THR A 393 14.08 30.60 -60.57
CA THR A 393 15.47 31.12 -60.47
C THR A 393 15.85 31.72 -59.14
N GLY A 394 16.81 31.24 -58.38
CA GLY A 394 18.22 31.04 -58.69
C GLY A 394 19.02 31.89 -57.70
N GLY A 395 20.06 31.37 -57.09
CA GLY A 395 20.97 32.19 -56.27
C GLY A 395 21.81 31.40 -55.27
N THR A 396 22.86 30.90 -55.75
CA THR A 396 24.18 30.54 -55.16
C THR A 396 24.74 31.55 -54.16
N GLY A 397 25.49 31.04 -53.19
CA GLY A 397 26.47 31.81 -52.36
C GLY A 397 26.82 31.08 -51.09
N GLU A 398 27.82 30.21 -51.10
CA GLU A 398 29.16 30.31 -50.54
C GLU A 398 29.23 30.79 -49.08
N GLY A 399 29.87 29.94 -48.26
CA GLY A 399 30.33 30.22 -46.90
C GLY A 399 31.52 31.21 -46.87
N PRO A 400 32.30 31.41 -45.81
CA PRO A 400 32.96 30.42 -44.97
C PRO A 400 33.19 30.78 -43.46
N ARG A 401 33.62 29.77 -42.73
CA ARG A 401 34.61 29.69 -41.64
C ARG A 401 34.74 30.78 -40.55
N GLY A 402 34.82 30.29 -39.30
CA GLY A 402 35.93 30.48 -38.36
C GLY A 402 35.58 31.34 -37.14
N TYR A 403 35.56 30.81 -36.03
CA TYR A 403 36.49 30.67 -34.88
C TYR A 403 35.77 29.86 -33.79
#